data_5573e4a5ea99d5191e81bd920b359872
#
_entry.id   5573e4a5ea99d5191e81bd920b359872
#
_cell.length_a   1.000
_cell.length_b   1.000
_cell.length_c   1.000
_cell.angle_alpha   90.00
_cell.angle_beta   90.00
_cell.angle_gamma   90.00
#
_symmetry.space_group_name_H-M   'P 1'
#
loop_
_entity.id
_entity.type
_entity.pdbx_description
1 polymer ?
#
loop_
_entity_poly.entity_id
_entity_poly.type
_entity_poly.pdbx_seq_one_letter_code
_entity_poly.pdbx_strand_id
1 'polypeptide(L)'
;AGVLLINLSYWRENNQTLAFLDFISLNYNKLRAHDQDVLNALFYDKCLHVSCKWNVEEAFYHYSVLQRHHFNRELRSILCHPVILHYTWKPKPWEESCRHPFKINYLYYLSIFRKERLPWRQRIKESWYRFTFCLLLVFNIKKQKYFKLE
;
A
#
# COMPACT_ATOMS: atom_id res chain seq x y z
N ALA A 1 1.82 -8.45 -6.17
CA ALA A 1 1.31 -7.14 -6.58
C ALA A 1 0.06 -6.78 -5.78
N GLY A 2 -0.03 -5.53 -5.29
CA GLY A 2 -1.17 -5.12 -4.45
C GLY A 2 -2.42 -4.78 -5.25
N VAL A 3 -2.26 -4.26 -6.47
CA VAL A 3 -3.34 -3.90 -7.39
C VAL A 3 -2.96 -4.28 -8.80
N LEU A 4 -3.84 -5.00 -9.47
CA LEU A 4 -3.65 -5.50 -10.84
C LEU A 4 -4.87 -5.19 -11.69
N LEU A 5 -4.62 -4.72 -12.91
CA LEU A 5 -5.61 -4.72 -13.98
C LEU A 5 -5.18 -5.75 -15.01
N ILE A 6 -5.98 -6.79 -15.19
CA ILE A 6 -5.65 -7.95 -16.01
C ILE A 6 -6.50 -7.94 -17.27
N ASN A 7 -5.86 -8.09 -18.44
CA ASN A 7 -6.56 -8.38 -19.69
C ASN A 7 -6.99 -9.85 -19.72
N LEU A 8 -8.25 -10.09 -19.35
CA LEU A 8 -8.77 -11.46 -19.25
C LEU A 8 -8.93 -12.14 -20.61
N SER A 9 -9.12 -11.39 -21.71
CA SER A 9 -9.15 -11.98 -23.06
C SER A 9 -7.78 -12.53 -23.42
N TYR A 10 -6.74 -11.71 -23.27
CA TYR A 10 -5.35 -12.15 -23.45
C TYR A 10 -5.02 -13.36 -22.57
N TRP A 11 -5.46 -13.34 -21.30
CA TRP A 11 -5.23 -14.42 -20.36
C TRP A 11 -5.80 -15.76 -20.83
N ARG A 12 -7.03 -15.75 -21.36
CA ARG A 12 -7.71 -16.94 -21.87
C ARG A 12 -7.11 -17.42 -23.20
N GLU A 13 -6.91 -16.50 -24.14
CA GLU A 13 -6.40 -16.82 -25.49
C GLU A 13 -4.99 -17.43 -25.44
N ASN A 14 -4.19 -17.03 -24.46
CA ASN A 14 -2.81 -17.50 -24.32
C ASN A 14 -2.65 -18.57 -23.20
N ASN A 15 -3.75 -19.15 -22.72
CA ASN A 15 -3.74 -20.21 -21.70
C ASN A 15 -2.86 -19.88 -20.48
N GLN A 16 -2.90 -18.62 -20.01
CA GLN A 16 -2.00 -18.16 -18.95
C GLN A 16 -2.18 -18.93 -17.64
N THR A 17 -3.37 -19.44 -17.36
CA THR A 17 -3.60 -20.28 -16.17
C THR A 17 -2.73 -21.54 -16.19
N LEU A 18 -2.61 -22.22 -17.34
CA LEU A 18 -1.76 -23.40 -17.46
C LEU A 18 -0.28 -23.01 -17.31
N ALA A 19 0.16 -21.92 -17.96
CA ALA A 19 1.53 -21.43 -17.81
C ALA A 19 1.89 -21.12 -16.35
N PHE A 20 0.95 -20.57 -15.59
CA PHE A 20 1.11 -20.35 -14.13
C PHE A 20 1.28 -21.65 -13.36
N LEU A 21 0.40 -22.62 -13.59
CA LEU A 21 0.44 -23.93 -12.90
C LEU A 21 1.73 -24.67 -13.21
N ASP A 22 2.16 -24.69 -14.46
CA ASP A 22 3.41 -25.29 -14.89
C ASP A 22 4.61 -24.61 -14.24
N PHE A 23 4.64 -23.28 -14.24
CA PHE A 23 5.71 -22.54 -13.58
C PHE A 23 5.77 -22.84 -12.07
N ILE A 24 4.63 -22.86 -11.40
CA ILE A 24 4.55 -23.19 -9.95
C ILE A 24 5.06 -24.60 -9.71
N SER A 25 4.64 -25.60 -10.51
CA SER A 25 5.05 -26.99 -10.32
C SER A 25 6.56 -27.18 -10.46
N LEU A 26 7.16 -26.50 -11.44
CA LEU A 26 8.60 -26.56 -11.71
C LEU A 26 9.47 -25.78 -10.71
N ASN A 27 8.91 -24.75 -10.06
CA ASN A 27 9.66 -23.80 -9.24
C ASN A 27 9.16 -23.71 -7.79
N TYR A 28 8.30 -24.59 -7.33
CA TYR A 28 7.64 -24.51 -6.02
C TYR A 28 8.59 -24.18 -4.88
N ASN A 29 9.75 -24.87 -4.82
CA ASN A 29 10.74 -24.69 -3.76
C ASN A 29 11.52 -23.37 -3.84
N LYS A 30 11.38 -22.60 -4.92
CA LYS A 30 12.06 -21.31 -5.13
C LYS A 30 11.13 -20.11 -4.87
N LEU A 31 9.82 -20.35 -4.82
CA LEU A 31 8.83 -19.30 -4.61
C LEU A 31 8.86 -18.83 -3.15
N ARG A 32 9.05 -17.52 -2.94
CA ARG A 32 9.09 -16.87 -1.62
C ARG A 32 7.90 -15.95 -1.40
N ALA A 33 7.51 -15.23 -2.43
CA ALA A 33 6.41 -14.25 -2.42
C ALA A 33 5.17 -14.76 -3.18
N HIS A 34 5.01 -16.09 -3.26
CA HIS A 34 3.84 -16.78 -3.81
C HIS A 34 3.46 -16.31 -5.23
N ASP A 35 2.26 -15.74 -5.40
CA ASP A 35 1.72 -15.23 -6.64
C ASP A 35 2.58 -14.10 -7.26
N GLN A 36 3.24 -13.30 -6.45
CA GLN A 36 4.10 -12.21 -6.93
C GLN A 36 5.31 -12.73 -7.70
N ASP A 37 5.92 -13.81 -7.25
CA ASP A 37 7.07 -14.41 -7.93
C ASP A 37 6.67 -14.94 -9.31
N VAL A 38 5.52 -15.59 -9.40
CA VAL A 38 4.99 -16.14 -10.65
C VAL A 38 4.63 -15.01 -11.62
N LEU A 39 3.91 -13.99 -11.15
CA LEU A 39 3.56 -12.82 -11.96
C LEU A 39 4.80 -12.11 -12.50
N ASN A 40 5.78 -11.88 -11.65
CA ASN A 40 7.01 -11.23 -12.04
C ASN A 40 7.81 -12.05 -13.05
N ALA A 41 7.87 -13.37 -12.88
CA ALA A 41 8.61 -14.24 -13.79
C ALA A 41 7.96 -14.33 -15.18
N LEU A 42 6.63 -14.39 -15.25
CA LEU A 42 5.91 -14.60 -16.51
C LEU A 42 5.54 -13.31 -17.25
N PHE A 43 5.50 -12.17 -16.53
CA PHE A 43 5.00 -10.91 -17.09
C PHE A 43 5.91 -9.70 -16.88
N TYR A 44 7.17 -9.86 -16.43
CA TYR A 44 8.05 -8.72 -16.18
C TYR A 44 8.19 -7.76 -17.38
N ASP A 45 8.14 -8.30 -18.59
CA ASP A 45 8.26 -7.59 -19.87
C ASP A 45 6.91 -7.26 -20.53
N LYS A 46 5.80 -7.75 -19.96
CA LYS A 46 4.43 -7.62 -20.50
C LYS A 46 3.50 -6.79 -19.61
N CYS A 47 4.05 -6.15 -18.60
CA CYS A 47 3.27 -5.33 -17.67
C CYS A 47 3.53 -3.84 -17.89
N LEU A 48 2.46 -3.05 -17.76
CA LEU A 48 2.54 -1.60 -17.70
C LEU A 48 2.56 -1.17 -16.24
N HIS A 49 3.65 -0.53 -15.83
CA HIS A 49 3.73 0.07 -14.49
C HIS A 49 2.99 1.40 -14.46
N VAL A 50 1.98 1.48 -13.61
CA VAL A 50 1.24 2.71 -13.37
C VAL A 50 1.78 3.47 -12.16
N SER A 51 1.40 4.74 -12.01
CA SER A 51 1.81 5.54 -10.84
C SER A 51 1.50 4.85 -9.53
N CYS A 52 2.43 4.90 -8.58
CA CYS A 52 2.28 4.28 -7.25
C CYS A 52 1.08 4.82 -6.45
N LYS A 53 0.47 5.93 -6.85
CA LYS A 53 -0.78 6.43 -6.23
C LYS A 53 -1.92 5.42 -6.22
N TRP A 54 -1.89 4.46 -7.15
CA TRP A 54 -2.88 3.39 -7.27
C TRP A 54 -2.60 2.18 -6.36
N ASN A 55 -1.49 2.18 -5.65
CA ASN A 55 -1.15 1.17 -4.64
C ASN A 55 -0.13 1.74 -3.66
N VAL A 56 -0.55 2.70 -2.84
CA VAL A 56 0.34 3.31 -1.84
C VAL A 56 0.41 2.38 -0.64
N GLU A 57 1.50 1.64 -0.57
CA GLU A 57 1.77 0.70 0.50
C GLU A 57 2.31 1.40 1.75
N GLU A 58 2.14 0.77 2.89
CA GLU A 58 2.59 1.29 4.17
C GLU A 58 4.10 1.57 4.20
N ALA A 59 4.89 0.78 3.47
CA ALA A 59 6.34 0.99 3.35
C ALA A 59 6.72 2.41 2.91
N PHE A 60 5.90 3.06 2.06
CA PHE A 60 6.13 4.43 1.62
C PHE A 60 6.02 5.47 2.75
N TYR A 61 5.35 5.13 3.84
CA TYR A 61 5.21 6.01 5.00
C TYR A 61 6.34 5.81 6.03
N HIS A 62 7.24 4.85 5.81
CA HIS A 62 8.41 4.63 6.65
C HIS A 62 9.57 5.54 6.25
N TYR A 63 10.13 6.22 7.23
CA TYR A 63 11.23 7.17 7.02
C TYR A 63 12.44 6.56 6.29
N SER A 64 12.80 5.32 6.58
CA SER A 64 13.93 4.62 5.95
C SER A 64 13.74 4.42 4.44
N VAL A 65 12.51 4.21 4.00
CA VAL A 65 12.17 4.08 2.57
C VAL A 65 12.19 5.46 1.91
N LEU A 66 11.65 6.46 2.57
CA LEU A 66 11.66 7.84 2.09
C LEU A 66 13.07 8.40 1.89
N GLN A 67 14.04 7.97 2.69
CA GLN A 67 15.44 8.39 2.52
C GLN A 67 16.14 7.75 1.31
N ARG A 68 15.76 6.53 0.94
CA ARG A 68 16.39 5.79 -0.17
C ARG A 68 15.91 6.25 -1.54
N HIS A 69 14.69 6.71 -1.62
CA HIS A 69 14.13 7.26 -2.85
C HIS A 69 14.30 8.77 -2.83
N HIS A 70 14.80 9.33 -3.92
CA HIS A 70 14.82 10.77 -4.11
C HIS A 70 13.41 11.31 -3.91
N PHE A 71 13.17 11.88 -2.73
CA PHE A 71 11.87 12.31 -2.27
C PHE A 71 11.45 13.56 -3.05
N ASN A 72 10.89 13.34 -4.22
CA ASN A 72 10.46 14.39 -5.12
C ASN A 72 9.07 14.95 -4.73
N ARG A 73 8.69 16.06 -5.33
CA ARG A 73 7.42 16.73 -5.08
C ARG A 73 6.21 15.85 -5.43
N GLU A 74 6.34 15.02 -6.46
CA GLU A 74 5.29 14.11 -6.90
C GLU A 74 4.98 13.05 -5.85
N LEU A 75 6.02 12.38 -5.32
CA LEU A 75 5.85 11.36 -4.28
C LEU A 75 5.20 11.95 -3.01
N ARG A 76 5.58 13.18 -2.62
CA ARG A 76 4.94 13.86 -1.49
C ARG A 76 3.44 14.06 -1.71
N SER A 77 3.05 14.50 -2.90
CA SER A 77 1.65 14.67 -3.27
C SER A 77 0.90 13.34 -3.21
N ILE A 78 1.48 12.27 -3.75
CA ILE A 78 0.92 10.92 -3.71
C ILE A 78 0.71 10.44 -2.27
N LEU A 79 1.68 10.66 -1.39
CA LEU A 79 1.60 10.24 0.01
C LEU A 79 0.55 11.01 0.81
N CYS A 80 0.30 12.27 0.46
CA CYS A 80 -0.79 13.05 1.08
C CYS A 80 -2.17 12.71 0.50
N HIS A 81 -2.23 12.28 -0.77
CA HIS A 81 -3.47 12.05 -1.51
C HIS A 81 -3.42 10.71 -2.27
N PRO A 82 -3.28 9.57 -1.56
CA PRO A 82 -3.31 8.26 -2.19
C PRO A 82 -4.69 8.00 -2.82
N VAL A 83 -4.71 7.36 -3.98
CA VAL A 83 -5.97 6.89 -4.60
C VAL A 83 -6.38 5.56 -3.99
N ILE A 84 -5.43 4.60 -3.93
CA ILE A 84 -5.62 3.35 -3.22
C ILE A 84 -4.56 3.28 -2.12
N LEU A 85 -5.02 3.11 -0.89
CA LEU A 85 -4.18 2.94 0.29
C LEU A 85 -4.15 1.46 0.69
N HIS A 86 -2.97 0.88 0.74
CA HIS A 86 -2.79 -0.53 1.02
C HIS A 86 -2.05 -0.75 2.34
N TYR A 87 -2.76 -1.16 3.37
CA TYR A 87 -2.17 -1.46 4.69
C TYR A 87 -1.49 -2.84 4.67
N THR A 88 -0.25 -2.89 4.17
CA THR A 88 0.49 -4.14 3.96
C THR A 88 1.09 -4.71 5.22
N TRP A 89 1.60 -3.87 6.13
CA TRP A 89 2.36 -4.27 7.31
C TRP A 89 1.53 -4.25 8.61
N LYS A 90 2.14 -4.73 9.69
CA LYS A 90 1.62 -4.58 11.06
C LYS A 90 2.31 -3.38 11.75
N PRO A 91 1.63 -2.69 12.70
CA PRO A 91 0.26 -2.97 13.16
C PRO A 91 -0.80 -2.53 12.15
N LYS A 92 -1.86 -3.31 12.03
CA LYS A 92 -2.98 -3.04 11.11
C LYS A 92 -3.87 -1.88 11.63
N PRO A 93 -4.66 -1.18 10.77
CA PRO A 93 -5.43 -0.01 11.19
C PRO A 93 -6.50 -0.28 12.25
N TRP A 94 -6.91 -1.53 12.44
CA TRP A 94 -7.80 -1.95 13.52
C TRP A 94 -7.09 -2.17 14.86
N GLU A 95 -5.77 -2.26 14.87
CA GLU A 95 -4.98 -2.41 16.07
C GLU A 95 -4.78 -1.05 16.77
N GLU A 96 -4.84 -1.03 18.09
CA GLU A 96 -4.70 0.20 18.85
C GLU A 96 -3.33 0.84 18.69
N SER A 97 -2.30 0.03 18.60
CA SER A 97 -0.89 0.43 18.41
C SER A 97 -0.62 1.07 17.04
N CYS A 98 -1.52 0.92 16.06
CA CYS A 98 -1.34 1.49 14.73
C CYS A 98 -1.25 3.01 14.76
N ARG A 99 -0.14 3.52 14.20
CA ARG A 99 0.16 4.96 14.02
C ARG A 99 0.19 5.38 12.56
N HIS A 100 -0.51 4.64 11.70
CA HIS A 100 -0.59 4.99 10.28
C HIS A 100 -1.33 6.32 10.08
N PRO A 101 -0.79 7.29 9.30
CA PRO A 101 -1.40 8.62 9.15
C PRO A 101 -2.81 8.59 8.57
N PHE A 102 -3.15 7.55 7.84
CA PHE A 102 -4.49 7.35 7.25
C PHE A 102 -5.37 6.36 8.02
N LYS A 103 -5.05 6.05 9.28
CA LYS A 103 -5.91 5.22 10.14
C LYS A 103 -7.36 5.74 10.19
N ILE A 104 -7.53 7.06 10.11
CA ILE A 104 -8.85 7.70 10.07
C ILE A 104 -9.72 7.21 8.92
N ASN A 105 -9.14 6.91 7.75
CA ASN A 105 -9.90 6.41 6.59
C ASN A 105 -10.49 5.03 6.90
N TYR A 106 -9.69 4.12 7.47
CA TYR A 106 -10.19 2.82 7.90
C TYR A 106 -11.32 2.96 8.92
N LEU A 107 -11.15 3.78 9.94
CA LEU A 107 -12.14 4.00 11.00
C LEU A 107 -13.43 4.60 10.44
N TYR A 108 -13.32 5.49 9.45
CA TYR A 108 -14.48 6.06 8.76
C TYR A 108 -15.29 4.97 8.04
N TYR A 109 -14.67 4.13 7.22
CA TYR A 109 -15.36 3.05 6.53
C TYR A 109 -15.91 2.00 7.50
N LEU A 110 -15.16 1.68 8.56
CA LEU A 110 -15.65 0.79 9.61
C LEU A 110 -16.92 1.34 10.27
N SER A 111 -16.99 2.66 10.53
CA SER A 111 -18.15 3.29 11.12
C SER A 111 -19.39 3.22 10.21
N ILE A 112 -19.19 3.36 8.89
CA ILE A 112 -20.27 3.16 7.90
C ILE A 112 -20.75 1.70 7.92
N PHE A 113 -19.81 0.76 7.88
CA PHE A 113 -20.13 -0.68 7.88
C PHE A 113 -20.91 -1.09 9.13
N ARG A 114 -20.50 -0.61 10.30
CA ARG A 114 -21.13 -0.90 11.59
C ARG A 114 -22.41 -0.07 11.84
N LYS A 115 -22.69 0.93 11.00
CA LYS A 115 -23.75 1.93 11.22
C LYS A 115 -23.60 2.67 12.56
N GLU A 116 -22.38 2.82 13.03
CA GLU A 116 -22.01 3.48 14.27
C GLU A 116 -21.29 4.80 14.00
N ARG A 117 -21.52 5.80 14.83
CA ARG A 117 -20.79 7.07 14.69
C ARG A 117 -19.41 6.95 15.31
N LEU A 118 -18.38 7.30 14.56
CA LEU A 118 -17.03 7.42 15.08
C LEU A 118 -17.00 8.49 16.19
N PRO A 119 -16.49 8.19 17.42
CA PRO A 119 -16.39 9.15 18.50
C PRO A 119 -15.64 10.41 18.05
N TRP A 120 -16.20 11.57 18.34
CA TRP A 120 -15.65 12.85 17.86
C TRP A 120 -14.21 13.10 18.30
N ARG A 121 -13.85 12.71 19.54
CA ARG A 121 -12.46 12.80 20.04
C ARG A 121 -11.48 11.98 19.22
N GLN A 122 -11.85 10.75 18.86
CA GLN A 122 -11.03 9.88 18.01
C GLN A 122 -10.94 10.47 16.60
N ARG A 123 -12.03 10.96 16.03
CA ARG A 123 -12.05 11.62 14.72
C ARG A 123 -11.11 12.82 14.68
N ILE A 124 -11.15 13.70 15.67
CA ILE A 124 -10.25 14.86 15.74
C ILE A 124 -8.79 14.41 15.87
N LYS A 125 -8.50 13.48 16.79
CA LYS A 125 -7.14 12.96 17.00
C LYS A 125 -6.53 12.42 15.72
N GLU A 126 -7.22 11.52 15.05
CA GLU A 126 -6.69 10.86 13.85
C GLU A 126 -6.63 11.82 12.64
N SER A 127 -7.58 12.74 12.51
CA SER A 127 -7.56 13.78 11.48
C SER A 127 -6.39 14.76 11.69
N TRP A 128 -6.14 15.16 12.93
CA TRP A 128 -5.00 16.00 13.29
C TRP A 128 -3.67 15.30 12.99
N TYR A 129 -3.58 14.02 13.28
CA TYR A 129 -2.39 13.24 13.00
C TYR A 129 -2.10 13.16 11.48
N ARG A 130 -3.14 12.92 10.66
CA ARG A 130 -3.02 12.97 9.19
C ARG A 130 -2.60 14.36 8.70
N PHE A 131 -3.22 15.40 9.22
CA PHE A 131 -2.92 16.79 8.84
C PHE A 131 -1.45 17.13 9.13
N THR A 132 -0.99 16.87 10.35
CA THR A 132 0.39 17.14 10.75
C THR A 132 1.39 16.32 9.93
N PHE A 133 1.07 15.06 9.61
CA PHE A 133 1.89 14.25 8.73
C PHE A 133 2.05 14.89 7.33
N CYS A 134 0.94 15.25 6.68
CA CYS A 134 0.98 15.87 5.37
C CYS A 134 1.72 17.23 5.40
N LEU A 135 1.53 18.01 6.44
CA LEU A 135 2.24 19.28 6.63
C LEU A 135 3.77 19.06 6.70
N LEU A 136 4.21 18.10 7.51
CA LEU A 136 5.63 17.75 7.63
C LEU A 136 6.23 17.27 6.31
N LEU A 137 5.46 16.51 5.52
CA LEU A 137 5.88 16.07 4.19
C LEU A 137 6.02 17.25 3.22
N VAL A 138 5.06 18.17 3.20
CA VAL A 138 5.09 19.34 2.30
C VAL A 138 6.30 20.21 2.59
N PHE A 139 6.58 20.46 3.86
CA PHE A 139 7.72 21.30 4.27
C PHE A 139 9.05 20.55 4.34
N ASN A 140 9.09 19.28 3.97
CA ASN A 140 10.29 18.44 4.03
C ASN A 140 10.96 18.40 5.42
N ILE A 141 10.17 18.50 6.48
CA ILE A 141 10.65 18.45 7.85
C ILE A 141 10.91 16.99 8.23
N LYS A 142 12.16 16.60 8.32
CA LYS A 142 12.65 15.23 8.56
C LYS A 142 12.42 14.73 10.00
N LYS A 143 11.33 15.07 10.64
CA LYS A 143 11.06 14.61 12.01
C LYS A 143 9.84 13.72 12.03
N GLN A 144 10.01 12.40 11.90
CA GLN A 144 9.29 11.44 12.77
C GLN A 144 9.57 10.00 12.35
N LYS A 145 10.00 9.19 13.29
CA LYS A 145 9.93 7.74 13.22
C LYS A 145 8.45 7.37 13.43
N TYR A 146 7.72 7.08 12.36
CA TYR A 146 6.31 6.67 12.47
C TYR A 146 6.17 5.26 13.03
N PHE A 147 7.20 4.46 12.85
CA PHE A 147 7.27 3.11 13.41
C PHE A 147 8.67 2.88 13.95
N LYS A 148 8.78 2.47 15.19
CA LYS A 148 9.91 1.68 15.64
C LYS A 148 9.67 0.29 15.06
N LEU A 149 10.51 -0.14 14.13
CA LEU A 149 10.71 -1.54 13.85
C LEU A 149 11.54 -2.06 15.02
N GLU A 150 10.90 -2.72 15.99
CA GLU A 150 11.57 -3.59 16.94
C GLU A 150 11.89 -4.90 16.25
#